data_61f2c3a74ec0c53b15e4bb3c37fd4190
#
_entry.id   61f2c3a74ec0c53b15e4bb3c37fd4190
#
_cell.length_a   1.000
_cell.length_b   1.000
_cell.length_c   1.000
_cell.angle_alpha   90.00
_cell.angle_beta   90.00
_cell.angle_gamma   90.00
#
_symmetry.space_group_name_H-M   'P 1'
#
loop_
_entity.id
_entity.type
_entity.pdbx_description
1 polymer ?
#
loop_
_entity_poly.entity_id
_entity_poly.type
_entity_poly.pdbx_seq_one_letter_code
_entity_poly.pdbx_strand_id
1 'polypeptide(L)'
;MARIAGVNIPTAKRVPIALQYIHGIGAFFAEQVCEALNIDRARRVNQLSDAEVLAIREYIDANFTVEGDLRREVSMNIKRLMDLGCYRGLRHRRNLPVRGQRTHTNARTRKGPAKPIAGKKKYAHGLLGRAAFPSPIHDRNREHGTRNPA
;
A
#
# COMPACT_ATOMS: atom_id res chain seq x y z
N MET A 1 -27.16 14.87 0.03
CA MET A 1 -25.80 14.35 -0.12
C MET A 1 -24.85 15.48 -0.55
N ALA A 2 -23.82 15.78 0.24
CA ALA A 2 -22.87 16.80 -0.17
C ALA A 2 -21.89 16.25 -1.23
N ARG A 3 -21.84 16.88 -2.40
CA ARG A 3 -20.88 16.58 -3.46
C ARG A 3 -19.90 17.73 -3.60
N ILE A 4 -18.60 17.47 -3.39
CA ILE A 4 -17.53 18.49 -3.46
C ILE A 4 -16.44 17.97 -4.41
N ALA A 5 -15.93 18.82 -5.30
CA ALA A 5 -14.94 18.44 -6.33
C ALA A 5 -15.32 17.17 -7.12
N GLY A 6 -16.59 16.97 -7.40
CA GLY A 6 -17.08 15.78 -8.09
C GLY A 6 -17.22 14.50 -7.24
N VAL A 7 -16.80 14.51 -5.97
CA VAL A 7 -16.83 13.36 -5.05
C VAL A 7 -18.01 13.44 -4.09
N ASN A 8 -18.68 12.32 -3.88
CA ASN A 8 -19.74 12.21 -2.86
C ASN A 8 -19.10 12.02 -1.48
N ILE A 9 -19.34 12.95 -0.59
CA ILE A 9 -18.76 12.95 0.75
C ILE A 9 -19.69 12.23 1.73
N PRO A 10 -19.16 11.33 2.59
CA PRO A 10 -19.97 10.61 3.58
C PRO A 10 -20.52 11.56 4.63
N THR A 11 -21.84 11.64 4.74
CA THR A 11 -22.57 12.59 5.60
C THR A 11 -22.46 12.27 7.09
N ALA A 12 -22.25 11.01 7.44
CA ALA A 12 -22.16 10.57 8.84
C ALA A 12 -20.82 10.89 9.52
N LYS A 13 -19.79 11.25 8.75
CA LYS A 13 -18.44 11.52 9.27
C LYS A 13 -18.26 13.00 9.65
N ARG A 14 -17.23 13.26 10.49
CA ARG A 14 -16.81 14.64 10.81
C ARG A 14 -16.25 15.30 9.55
N VAL A 15 -16.41 16.62 9.43
CA VAL A 15 -15.98 17.38 8.25
C VAL A 15 -14.52 17.14 7.88
N PRO A 16 -13.52 17.24 8.79
CA PRO A 16 -12.12 17.01 8.40
C PRO A 16 -11.83 15.59 7.91
N ILE A 17 -12.54 14.59 8.44
CA ILE A 17 -12.39 13.19 7.99
C ILE A 17 -13.09 12.96 6.65
N ALA A 18 -14.21 13.61 6.44
CA ALA A 18 -14.98 13.50 5.22
C ALA A 18 -14.28 14.16 4.02
N LEU A 19 -13.60 15.29 4.21
CA LEU A 19 -12.84 15.97 3.18
C LEU A 19 -11.64 15.14 2.66
N GLN A 20 -11.07 14.25 3.48
CA GLN A 20 -9.98 13.35 3.07
C GLN A 20 -10.40 12.30 2.02
N TYR A 21 -11.67 12.16 1.72
CA TYR A 21 -12.14 11.31 0.61
C TYR A 21 -11.84 11.93 -0.76
N ILE A 22 -11.54 13.22 -0.81
CA ILE A 22 -11.15 13.93 -2.02
C ILE A 22 -9.67 13.67 -2.28
N HIS A 23 -9.32 13.17 -3.46
CA HIS A 23 -7.93 12.94 -3.83
C HIS A 23 -7.17 14.26 -3.92
N GLY A 24 -6.13 14.41 -3.12
CA GLY A 24 -5.35 15.64 -2.97
C GLY A 24 -5.54 16.33 -1.62
N ILE A 25 -6.60 16.03 -0.89
CA ILE A 25 -6.84 16.59 0.45
C ILE A 25 -6.47 15.54 1.50
N GLY A 26 -5.40 15.81 2.24
CA GLY A 26 -5.00 15.04 3.42
C GLY A 26 -5.53 15.65 4.73
N ALA A 27 -5.11 15.08 5.87
CA ALA A 27 -5.52 15.58 7.17
C ALA A 27 -5.18 17.06 7.37
N PHE A 28 -3.98 17.47 7.02
CA PHE A 28 -3.50 18.85 7.14
C PHE A 28 -4.36 19.84 6.33
N PHE A 29 -4.60 19.57 5.05
CA PHE A 29 -5.44 20.46 4.24
C PHE A 29 -6.90 20.46 4.66
N ALA A 30 -7.42 19.32 5.11
CA ALA A 30 -8.78 19.26 5.65
C ALA A 30 -8.96 20.12 6.91
N GLU A 31 -7.96 20.12 7.79
CA GLU A 31 -7.96 21.00 8.97
C GLU A 31 -7.83 22.47 8.59
N GLN A 32 -6.95 22.80 7.66
CA GLN A 32 -6.79 24.16 7.15
C GLN A 32 -8.09 24.71 6.53
N VAL A 33 -8.82 23.90 5.78
CA VAL A 33 -10.15 24.28 5.26
C VAL A 33 -11.13 24.60 6.40
N CYS A 34 -11.17 23.75 7.43
CA CYS A 34 -12.06 23.95 8.58
C CYS A 34 -11.69 25.22 9.36
N GLU A 35 -10.40 25.50 9.53
CA GLU A 35 -9.92 26.71 10.22
C GLU A 35 -10.23 27.97 9.42
N ALA A 36 -9.97 27.96 8.10
CA ALA A 36 -10.23 29.11 7.23
C ALA A 36 -11.71 29.50 7.16
N LEU A 37 -12.61 28.53 7.28
CA LEU A 37 -14.06 28.74 7.22
C LEU A 37 -14.73 28.75 8.60
N ASN A 38 -13.95 28.72 9.70
CA ASN A 38 -14.42 28.68 11.08
C ASN A 38 -15.45 27.56 11.36
N ILE A 39 -15.22 26.38 10.75
CA ILE A 39 -16.05 25.19 10.96
C ILE A 39 -15.47 24.35 12.09
N ASP A 40 -16.29 24.03 13.11
CA ASP A 40 -15.85 23.16 14.20
C ASP A 40 -15.44 21.77 13.67
N ARG A 41 -14.24 21.31 14.07
CA ARG A 41 -13.68 19.99 13.70
C ARG A 41 -14.53 18.81 14.18
N ALA A 42 -15.31 18.97 15.25
CA ALA A 42 -16.20 17.93 15.77
C ALA A 42 -17.49 17.79 14.97
N ARG A 43 -17.85 18.80 14.20
CA ARG A 43 -19.11 18.88 13.46
C ARG A 43 -19.16 17.84 12.34
N ARG A 44 -20.33 17.25 12.11
CA ARG A 44 -20.56 16.27 11.05
C ARG A 44 -21.06 16.94 9.78
N VAL A 45 -20.81 16.27 8.63
CA VAL A 45 -21.21 16.79 7.30
C VAL A 45 -22.73 16.97 7.17
N ASN A 46 -23.54 16.13 7.82
CA ASN A 46 -25.01 16.27 7.82
C ASN A 46 -25.53 17.52 8.56
N GLN A 47 -24.70 18.17 9.35
CA GLN A 47 -25.04 19.38 10.11
C GLN A 47 -24.60 20.67 9.39
N LEU A 48 -23.95 20.54 8.24
CA LEU A 48 -23.54 21.68 7.42
C LEU A 48 -24.74 22.26 6.69
N SER A 49 -24.82 23.58 6.62
CA SER A 49 -25.74 24.29 5.74
C SER A 49 -25.26 24.26 4.28
N ASP A 50 -26.16 24.44 3.34
CA ASP A 50 -25.79 24.50 1.91
C ASP A 50 -24.85 25.66 1.61
N ALA A 51 -24.97 26.77 2.33
CA ALA A 51 -24.04 27.91 2.24
C ALA A 51 -22.61 27.54 2.67
N GLU A 52 -22.45 26.79 3.76
CA GLU A 52 -21.14 26.31 4.21
C GLU A 52 -20.54 25.30 3.23
N VAL A 53 -21.36 24.42 2.66
CA VAL A 53 -20.92 23.49 1.62
C VAL A 53 -20.45 24.23 0.38
N LEU A 54 -21.13 25.32 -0.01
CA LEU A 54 -20.70 26.17 -1.12
C LEU A 54 -19.37 26.86 -0.81
N ALA A 55 -19.22 27.44 0.37
CA ALA A 55 -17.96 28.07 0.80
C ALA A 55 -16.79 27.08 0.82
N ILE A 56 -17.02 25.82 1.23
CA ILE A 56 -15.99 24.78 1.17
C ILE A 56 -15.58 24.50 -0.28
N ARG A 57 -16.51 24.42 -1.23
CA ARG A 57 -16.21 24.22 -2.67
C ARG A 57 -15.36 25.37 -3.21
N GLU A 58 -15.79 26.60 -3.02
CA GLU A 58 -15.09 27.78 -3.51
C GLU A 58 -13.68 27.86 -2.93
N TYR A 59 -13.51 27.56 -1.65
CA TYR A 59 -12.21 27.57 -1.00
C TYR A 59 -11.28 26.49 -1.57
N ILE A 60 -11.79 25.29 -1.81
CA ILE A 60 -11.01 24.18 -2.39
C ILE A 60 -10.63 24.52 -3.83
N ASP A 61 -11.57 24.99 -4.64
CA ASP A 61 -11.34 25.30 -6.05
C ASP A 61 -10.33 26.48 -6.24
N ALA A 62 -10.32 27.43 -5.29
CA ALA A 62 -9.40 28.56 -5.32
C ALA A 62 -7.96 28.19 -4.86
N ASN A 63 -7.81 27.29 -3.89
CA ASN A 63 -6.52 27.09 -3.22
C ASN A 63 -5.85 25.74 -3.52
N PHE A 64 -6.60 24.74 -4.02
CA PHE A 64 -6.08 23.38 -4.18
C PHE A 64 -6.37 22.82 -5.57
N THR A 65 -5.37 22.12 -6.13
CA THR A 65 -5.59 21.23 -7.28
C THR A 65 -5.99 19.86 -6.75
N VAL A 66 -7.18 19.39 -7.10
CA VAL A 66 -7.73 18.14 -6.56
C VAL A 66 -8.23 17.22 -7.66
N GLU A 67 -8.47 15.96 -7.31
CA GLU A 67 -9.11 14.93 -8.14
C GLU A 67 -8.56 14.83 -9.58
N GLY A 68 -9.34 15.18 -10.57
CA GLY A 68 -9.02 15.01 -11.99
C GLY A 68 -7.79 15.77 -12.42
N ASP A 69 -7.66 17.01 -12.00
CA ASP A 69 -6.56 17.89 -12.40
C ASP A 69 -5.25 17.45 -11.75
N LEU A 70 -5.28 17.09 -10.47
CA LEU A 70 -4.12 16.54 -9.78
C LEU A 70 -3.68 15.19 -10.40
N ARG A 71 -4.63 14.30 -10.73
CA ARG A 71 -4.32 13.02 -11.38
C ARG A 71 -3.69 13.24 -12.76
N ARG A 72 -4.19 14.21 -13.51
CA ARG A 72 -3.65 14.61 -14.83
C ARG A 72 -2.23 15.13 -14.67
N GLU A 73 -1.99 16.03 -13.73
CA GLU A 73 -0.68 16.57 -13.44
C GLU A 73 0.33 15.49 -13.07
N VAL A 74 -0.01 14.61 -12.13
CA VAL A 74 0.84 13.47 -11.72
C VAL A 74 1.14 12.57 -12.91
N SER A 75 0.14 12.25 -13.74
CA SER A 75 0.31 11.42 -14.93
C SER A 75 1.24 12.06 -15.95
N MET A 76 1.09 13.37 -16.20
CA MET A 76 1.98 14.13 -17.09
C MET A 76 3.41 14.16 -16.57
N ASN A 77 3.60 14.35 -15.26
CA ASN A 77 4.92 14.36 -14.64
C ASN A 77 5.61 12.99 -14.76
N ILE A 78 4.87 11.90 -14.59
CA ILE A 78 5.40 10.53 -14.79
C ILE A 78 5.74 10.31 -16.27
N LYS A 79 4.86 10.71 -17.20
CA LYS A 79 5.10 10.61 -18.63
C LYS A 79 6.36 11.36 -19.03
N ARG A 80 6.50 12.60 -18.59
CA ARG A 80 7.70 13.41 -18.82
C ARG A 80 8.99 12.72 -18.39
N LEU A 81 9.01 12.08 -17.21
CA LEU A 81 10.16 11.31 -16.73
C LEU A 81 10.46 10.10 -17.61
N MET A 82 9.42 9.43 -18.13
CA MET A 82 9.58 8.28 -19.03
C MET A 82 10.11 8.71 -20.41
N ASP A 83 9.65 9.84 -20.93
CA ASP A 83 10.05 10.39 -22.22
C ASP A 83 11.50 10.88 -22.19
N LEU A 84 11.93 11.48 -21.08
CA LEU A 84 13.32 11.86 -20.83
C LEU A 84 14.28 10.67 -20.69
N GLY A 85 13.77 9.44 -20.56
CA GLY A 85 14.59 8.25 -20.40
C GLY A 85 15.43 8.20 -19.12
N CYS A 86 15.16 9.04 -18.13
CA CYS A 86 15.92 9.09 -16.89
C CYS A 86 15.72 7.80 -16.03
N TYR A 87 16.61 7.54 -15.08
CA TYR A 87 16.53 6.36 -14.21
C TYR A 87 15.17 6.23 -13.54
N ARG A 88 14.59 7.30 -13.01
CA ARG A 88 13.25 7.31 -12.39
C ARG A 88 12.17 6.92 -13.42
N GLY A 89 12.24 7.42 -14.64
CA GLY A 89 11.32 7.08 -15.72
C GLY A 89 11.40 5.60 -16.10
N LEU A 90 12.61 5.04 -16.20
CA LEU A 90 12.80 3.59 -16.44
C LEU A 90 12.20 2.74 -15.32
N ARG A 91 12.31 3.19 -14.07
CA ARG A 91 11.68 2.52 -12.93
C ARG A 91 10.14 2.56 -13.02
N HIS A 92 9.55 3.69 -13.41
CA HIS A 92 8.12 3.79 -13.66
C HIS A 92 7.66 2.85 -14.79
N ARG A 93 8.38 2.82 -15.92
CA ARG A 93 8.09 1.93 -17.05
C ARG A 93 8.11 0.45 -16.67
N ARG A 94 9.02 0.05 -15.78
CA ARG A 94 9.18 -1.33 -15.30
C ARG A 94 8.29 -1.68 -14.10
N ASN A 95 7.44 -0.78 -13.64
CA ASN A 95 6.63 -0.95 -12.42
C ASN A 95 7.47 -1.34 -11.19
N LEU A 96 8.62 -0.69 -11.02
CA LEU A 96 9.51 -0.90 -9.90
C LEU A 96 9.51 0.30 -8.96
N PRO A 97 9.90 0.13 -7.68
CA PRO A 97 10.06 1.25 -6.76
C PRO A 97 11.02 2.30 -7.31
N VAL A 98 10.66 3.58 -7.15
CA VAL A 98 11.36 4.73 -7.76
C VAL A 98 12.28 5.44 -6.77
N ARG A 99 12.07 5.23 -5.46
CA ARG A 99 12.78 5.92 -4.37
C ARG A 99 13.90 5.08 -3.73
N GLY A 100 14.56 4.21 -4.48
CA GLY A 100 15.70 3.43 -4.00
C GLY A 100 15.37 2.26 -3.07
N GLN A 101 14.09 1.90 -2.89
CA GLN A 101 13.73 0.77 -2.05
C GLN A 101 14.31 -0.55 -2.59
N ARG A 102 14.68 -1.43 -1.66
CA ARG A 102 15.20 -2.77 -1.99
C ARG A 102 14.14 -3.58 -2.74
N THR A 103 14.55 -4.24 -3.83
CA THR A 103 13.64 -5.01 -4.70
C THR A 103 13.85 -6.52 -4.63
N HIS A 104 14.93 -6.99 -4.00
CA HIS A 104 15.24 -8.42 -3.96
C HIS A 104 14.17 -9.23 -3.21
N THR A 105 13.70 -8.76 -2.07
CA THR A 105 12.74 -9.47 -1.21
C THR A 105 11.32 -8.92 -1.33
N ASN A 106 11.14 -7.62 -1.18
CA ASN A 106 9.85 -6.94 -1.01
C ASN A 106 9.44 -6.12 -2.25
N ALA A 107 8.84 -4.97 -2.04
CA ALA A 107 8.32 -4.08 -3.09
C ALA A 107 7.10 -4.64 -3.83
N ARG A 108 6.26 -5.42 -3.15
CA ARG A 108 5.09 -6.08 -3.76
C ARG A 108 4.03 -5.11 -4.24
N THR A 109 3.85 -3.98 -3.57
CA THR A 109 2.90 -2.93 -4.00
C THR A 109 3.11 -2.50 -5.44
N ARG A 110 4.38 -2.36 -5.89
CA ARG A 110 4.72 -1.99 -7.27
C ARG A 110 4.88 -3.20 -8.19
N LYS A 111 5.48 -4.28 -7.71
CA LYS A 111 5.76 -5.49 -8.50
C LYS A 111 4.54 -6.40 -8.69
N GLY A 112 3.51 -6.22 -7.88
CA GLY A 112 2.35 -7.09 -7.83
C GLY A 112 2.58 -8.39 -7.04
N PRO A 113 1.59 -9.31 -7.05
CA PRO A 113 1.66 -10.59 -6.36
C PRO A 113 2.90 -11.39 -6.76
N ALA A 114 3.40 -12.21 -5.83
CA ALA A 114 4.50 -13.12 -6.14
C ALA A 114 4.03 -14.18 -7.12
N LYS A 115 4.66 -14.24 -8.29
CA LYS A 115 4.43 -15.33 -9.24
C LYS A 115 5.46 -16.42 -8.96
N PRO A 116 5.07 -17.67 -8.70
CA PRO A 116 6.02 -18.78 -8.59
C PRO A 116 6.75 -18.93 -9.93
N ILE A 117 8.06 -19.03 -9.89
CA ILE A 117 8.83 -19.46 -11.04
C ILE A 117 8.35 -20.87 -11.35
N ALA A 118 8.05 -21.16 -12.63
CA ALA A 118 7.51 -22.43 -13.12
C ALA A 118 8.11 -23.60 -12.34
N GLY A 119 7.23 -24.37 -11.71
CA GLY A 119 7.58 -25.30 -10.66
C GLY A 119 8.74 -26.20 -11.03
N LYS A 120 9.62 -26.45 -10.09
CA LYS A 120 10.40 -27.69 -10.10
C LYS A 120 9.43 -28.79 -10.51
N LYS A 121 9.65 -29.45 -11.66
CA LYS A 121 8.93 -30.69 -12.01
C LYS A 121 8.92 -31.53 -10.75
N LYS A 122 7.75 -31.70 -10.13
CA LYS A 122 7.59 -32.74 -9.14
C LYS A 122 7.99 -34.00 -9.91
N TYR A 123 9.17 -34.53 -9.61
CA TYR A 123 9.49 -35.85 -10.08
C TYR A 123 8.33 -36.70 -9.62
N ALA A 124 7.52 -37.15 -10.55
CA ALA A 124 6.57 -38.21 -10.26
C ALA A 124 7.44 -39.33 -9.69
N HIS A 125 7.37 -39.56 -8.40
CA HIS A 125 7.84 -40.79 -7.80
C HIS A 125 7.01 -41.88 -8.49
N GLY A 126 7.59 -42.38 -9.60
CA GLY A 126 7.06 -43.56 -10.21
C GLY A 126 6.95 -44.62 -9.14
N LEU A 127 5.81 -45.27 -9.12
CA LEU A 127 5.52 -46.48 -8.40
C LEU A 127 6.53 -47.59 -8.86
N LEU A 128 7.70 -47.55 -8.29
CA LEU A 128 8.65 -48.65 -8.35
C LEU A 128 9.20 -48.87 -6.98
N GLY A 129 8.65 -49.92 -6.36
CA GLY A 129 9.30 -50.72 -5.34
C GLY A 129 9.79 -49.96 -4.11
N ARG A 130 8.97 -49.88 -3.09
CA ARG A 130 9.45 -49.81 -1.70
C ARG A 130 10.25 -51.08 -1.42
N ALA A 131 11.50 -51.14 -1.84
CA ALA A 131 12.47 -51.99 -1.22
C ALA A 131 12.72 -51.41 0.17
N ALA A 132 12.24 -52.07 1.18
CA ALA A 132 12.49 -51.75 2.56
C ALA A 132 14.00 -51.92 2.81
N PHE A 133 14.71 -50.79 2.95
CA PHE A 133 16.03 -50.83 3.58
C PHE A 133 15.79 -50.91 5.08
N PRO A 134 16.31 -51.95 5.76
CA PRO A 134 16.30 -52.01 7.22
C PRO A 134 17.20 -50.88 7.73
N SER A 135 16.66 -50.09 8.63
CA SER A 135 17.42 -49.08 9.36
C SER A 135 18.52 -49.76 10.18
N PRO A 136 19.75 -49.26 10.19
CA PRO A 136 20.77 -49.80 11.11
C PRO A 136 20.35 -49.50 12.55
N ILE A 137 20.19 -50.54 13.30
CA ILE A 137 19.98 -50.50 14.76
C ILE A 137 21.22 -49.90 15.38
N HIS A 138 21.09 -48.70 15.88
CA HIS A 138 22.15 -48.04 16.64
C HIS A 138 22.04 -48.49 18.09
N ASP A 139 22.71 -49.64 18.34
CA ASP A 139 22.90 -50.19 19.68
C ASP A 139 23.87 -49.26 20.46
N ARG A 140 23.29 -48.50 21.34
CA ARG A 140 24.04 -47.61 22.23
C ARG A 140 23.93 -48.11 23.65
N ASN A 141 24.45 -49.33 23.90
CA ASN A 141 24.84 -49.76 25.22
C ASN A 141 26.29 -49.33 25.46
N ARG A 142 26.45 -48.20 26.10
CA ARG A 142 27.70 -47.84 26.75
C ARG A 142 27.59 -48.16 28.22
N GLU A 143 28.24 -49.21 28.57
CA GLU A 143 28.52 -49.62 29.93
C GLU A 143 29.26 -48.51 30.68
N HIS A 144 28.71 -48.10 31.80
CA HIS A 144 29.40 -47.31 32.79
C HIS A 144 30.43 -48.20 33.52
N GLY A 145 31.69 -48.08 33.13
CA GLY A 145 32.81 -48.62 33.86
C GLY A 145 33.16 -47.71 35.03
N THR A 146 32.79 -48.14 36.21
CA THR A 146 33.30 -47.65 37.48
C THR A 146 34.82 -47.84 37.59
N ARG A 147 35.55 -46.82 38.00
CA ARG A 147 36.83 -46.92 38.69
C ARG A 147 37.08 -45.74 39.60
N ASN A 148 36.91 -45.95 40.85
CA ASN A 148 37.71 -45.48 41.97
C ASN A 148 38.71 -46.62 42.28
N PRO A 149 39.94 -46.45 42.83
CA PRO A 149 40.32 -45.64 43.96
C PRO A 149 41.80 -45.17 43.97
N ALA A 150 42.13 -44.49 45.06
CA ALA A 150 43.35 -44.16 45.77
C ALA A 150 43.95 -42.78 45.48
#